data_901d9470a66393a038a47dddb5657f79
#
_entry.id   901d9470a66393a038a47dddb5657f79
#
_cell.length_a   1.000
_cell.length_b   1.000
_cell.length_c   1.000
_cell.angle_alpha   90.00
_cell.angle_beta   90.00
_cell.angle_gamma   90.00
#
_symmetry.space_group_name_H-M   'P 1'
#
loop_
_entity.id
_entity.type
_entity.pdbx_description
1 polymer ?
#
loop_
_entity_poly.entity_id
_entity_poly.type
_entity_poly.pdbx_seq_one_letter_code
_entity_poly.pdbx_strand_id
1 'polypeptide(L)'
;LVDGDTASASEVFAGALQDYRRGVVVGAPTYGKGMIQMTQSFPRFGSRAKVTSGYYYSPSRRNFEKSADPDRTSGILPDLIVEIDGEQRARIHGWIARYDPPESMLVQLADWAATEDGVVLPDAPGDPQLDAACALLRGEHPAPARRRGRGD
;
A
#
# COMPACT_ATOMS: atom_id res chain seq x y z
N LEU A 1 2.12 -0.62 -5.46
CA LEU A 1 0.76 -0.19 -5.12
C LEU A 1 0.65 0.06 -3.62
N VAL A 2 -0.13 1.07 -3.24
CA VAL A 2 -0.41 1.40 -1.84
C VAL A 2 -1.87 1.85 -1.68
N ASP A 3 -2.41 1.68 -0.46
CA ASP A 3 -3.77 2.10 -0.11
C ASP A 3 -3.86 2.49 1.37
N GLY A 4 -5.07 2.81 1.85
CA GLY A 4 -5.32 3.19 3.24
C GLY A 4 -5.05 2.11 4.28
N ASP A 5 -4.91 0.84 3.88
CA ASP A 5 -4.56 -0.28 4.75
C ASP A 5 -3.04 -0.57 4.75
N THR A 6 -2.30 0.05 3.82
CA THR A 6 -0.83 0.02 3.80
C THR A 6 -0.29 0.78 5.01
N ALA A 7 0.42 0.08 5.91
CA ALA A 7 0.85 0.64 7.18
C ALA A 7 2.26 0.21 7.61
N SER A 8 2.88 0.98 8.52
CA SER A 8 4.11 0.61 9.25
C SER A 8 5.29 0.28 8.31
N ALA A 9 5.84 -0.93 8.36
CA ALA A 9 6.99 -1.35 7.55
C ALA A 9 6.76 -1.19 6.04
N SER A 10 5.52 -1.40 5.57
CA SER A 10 5.16 -1.18 4.18
C SER A 10 5.25 0.30 3.79
N GLU A 11 4.91 1.22 4.72
CA GLU A 11 5.08 2.66 4.50
C GLU A 11 6.55 3.06 4.48
N VAL A 12 7.38 2.47 5.36
CA VAL A 12 8.84 2.67 5.35
C VAL A 12 9.42 2.26 4.00
N PHE A 13 9.01 1.10 3.49
CA PHE A 13 9.48 0.59 2.21
C PHE A 13 9.03 1.46 1.04
N ALA A 14 7.74 1.76 0.96
CA ALA A 14 7.19 2.62 -0.09
C ALA A 14 7.83 4.02 -0.08
N GLY A 15 7.96 4.63 1.11
CA GLY A 15 8.61 5.92 1.28
C GLY A 15 10.09 5.94 0.90
N ALA A 16 10.81 4.85 1.18
CA ALA A 16 12.21 4.72 0.76
C ALA A 16 12.33 4.64 -0.78
N LEU A 17 11.48 3.85 -1.44
CA LEU A 17 11.47 3.77 -2.91
C LEU A 17 11.16 5.14 -3.54
N GLN A 18 10.18 5.86 -2.99
CA GLN A 18 9.77 7.18 -3.45
C GLN A 18 10.89 8.20 -3.26
N ASP A 19 11.48 8.30 -2.07
CA ASP A 19 12.53 9.28 -1.75
C ASP A 19 13.80 9.06 -2.58
N TYR A 20 14.18 7.79 -2.83
CA TYR A 20 15.31 7.45 -3.69
C TYR A 20 14.97 7.43 -5.18
N ARG A 21 13.73 7.73 -5.57
CA ARG A 21 13.25 7.70 -6.96
C ARG A 21 13.54 6.36 -7.65
N ARG A 22 13.37 5.25 -6.91
CA ARG A 22 13.61 3.89 -7.40
C ARG A 22 12.34 3.21 -7.91
N GLY A 23 11.19 3.86 -7.73
CA GLY A 23 9.89 3.40 -8.21
C GLY A 23 8.86 4.51 -8.11
N VAL A 24 7.75 4.33 -8.79
CA VAL A 24 6.57 5.20 -8.73
C VAL A 24 5.57 4.57 -7.78
N VAL A 25 5.13 5.32 -6.78
CA VAL A 25 4.10 4.88 -5.83
C VAL A 25 2.72 5.23 -6.38
N VAL A 26 1.88 4.22 -6.57
CA VAL A 26 0.54 4.35 -7.17
C VAL A 26 -0.52 3.88 -6.18
N GLY A 27 -1.64 4.59 -6.11
CA GLY A 27 -2.78 4.16 -5.30
C GLY A 27 -3.43 5.27 -4.49
N ALA A 28 -3.76 4.99 -3.24
CA ALA A 28 -4.35 5.94 -2.30
C ALA A 28 -3.39 6.26 -1.14
N PRO A 29 -3.57 7.42 -0.43
CA PRO A 29 -2.77 7.75 0.74
C PRO A 29 -2.79 6.63 1.78
N THR A 30 -1.62 6.33 2.36
CA THR A 30 -1.45 5.23 3.29
C THR A 30 -1.94 5.57 4.70
N TYR A 31 -1.93 4.57 5.59
CA TYR A 31 -2.52 4.66 6.94
C TYR A 31 -1.87 5.73 7.83
N GLY A 32 -0.55 5.88 7.79
CA GLY A 32 0.18 6.79 8.66
C GLY A 32 0.55 6.20 10.01
N LYS A 33 1.15 5.00 10.04
CA LYS A 33 1.69 4.39 11.25
C LYS A 33 3.21 4.46 11.26
N GLY A 34 3.73 5.60 11.66
CA GLY A 34 5.17 5.87 11.74
C GLY A 34 5.79 5.62 13.12
N MET A 35 5.01 5.22 14.13
CA MET A 35 5.51 4.93 15.46
C MET A 35 6.01 3.49 15.60
N ILE A 36 7.08 3.33 16.41
CA ILE A 36 7.59 2.03 16.85
C ILE A 36 7.05 1.77 18.24
N GLN A 37 6.36 0.66 18.43
CA GLN A 37 5.82 0.26 19.72
C GLN A 37 6.47 -1.03 20.20
N MET A 38 6.86 -1.05 21.48
CA MET A 38 7.37 -2.23 22.17
C MET A 38 6.37 -2.69 23.21
N THR A 39 6.22 -4.01 23.35
CA THR A 39 5.43 -4.58 24.44
C THR A 39 6.33 -4.85 25.63
N GLN A 40 6.12 -4.10 26.71
CA GLN A 40 6.77 -4.32 28.01
C GLN A 40 5.92 -5.24 28.85
N SER A 41 6.50 -6.36 29.30
CA SER A 41 5.84 -7.28 30.22
C SER A 41 6.19 -6.93 31.66
N PHE A 42 5.20 -7.03 32.53
CA PHE A 42 5.33 -6.84 33.98
C PHE A 42 4.86 -8.14 34.69
N PRO A 43 5.72 -9.19 34.76
CA PRO A 43 5.33 -10.50 35.24
C PRO A 43 4.78 -10.48 36.67
N ARG A 44 5.33 -9.59 37.53
CA ARG A 44 4.89 -9.43 38.94
C ARG A 44 3.42 -9.02 39.04
N PHE A 45 2.86 -8.36 38.04
CA PHE A 45 1.48 -7.88 38.01
C PHE A 45 0.61 -8.62 37.00
N GLY A 46 1.15 -9.63 36.30
CA GLY A 46 0.44 -10.37 35.24
C GLY A 46 0.01 -9.48 34.08
N SER A 47 0.62 -8.32 33.91
CA SER A 47 0.20 -7.29 32.94
C SER A 47 1.24 -7.02 31.86
N ARG A 48 0.78 -6.42 30.76
CA ARG A 48 1.62 -5.95 29.65
C ARG A 48 1.18 -4.54 29.26
N ALA A 49 2.15 -3.71 28.87
CA ALA A 49 1.88 -2.40 28.31
C ALA A 49 2.54 -2.25 26.93
N LYS A 50 1.86 -1.60 26.00
CA LYS A 50 2.48 -1.11 24.76
C LYS A 50 3.01 0.28 25.00
N VAL A 51 4.29 0.49 24.73
CA VAL A 51 4.98 1.76 24.93
C VAL A 51 5.56 2.18 23.57
N THR A 52 5.31 3.43 23.16
CA THR A 52 5.97 4.02 21.98
C THR A 52 7.43 4.26 22.32
N SER A 53 8.34 3.62 21.60
CA SER A 53 9.78 3.67 21.82
C SER A 53 10.52 4.50 20.78
N GLY A 54 9.88 4.87 19.68
CA GLY A 54 10.48 5.67 18.62
C GLY A 54 9.54 5.90 17.44
N TYR A 55 10.10 6.56 16.42
CA TYR A 55 9.41 6.85 15.17
C TYR A 55 10.27 6.49 13.99
N TYR A 56 9.62 6.02 12.91
CA TYR A 56 10.26 5.86 11.61
C TYR A 56 10.33 7.20 10.89
N TYR A 57 11.42 7.39 10.19
CA TYR A 57 11.61 8.50 9.27
C TYR A 57 12.03 7.96 7.91
N SER A 58 11.47 8.50 6.84
CA SER A 58 11.93 8.19 5.50
C SER A 58 13.36 8.74 5.27
N PRO A 59 14.06 8.33 4.19
CA PRO A 59 15.38 8.86 3.86
C PRO A 59 15.42 10.40 3.77
N SER A 60 14.35 11.04 3.30
CA SER A 60 14.20 12.50 3.27
C SER A 60 13.79 13.12 4.62
N ARG A 61 13.84 12.33 5.71
CA ARG A 61 13.45 12.70 7.07
C ARG A 61 11.98 13.09 7.25
N ARG A 62 11.09 12.63 6.36
CA ARG A 62 9.65 12.76 6.57
C ARG A 62 9.21 11.79 7.68
N ASN A 63 8.49 12.30 8.66
CA ASN A 63 7.76 11.46 9.59
C ASN A 63 6.34 11.28 9.03
N PHE A 64 5.93 10.04 8.81
CA PHE A 64 4.62 9.71 8.26
C PHE A 64 3.60 9.27 9.33
N GLU A 65 3.93 9.45 10.62
CA GLU A 65 2.97 9.22 11.70
C GLU A 65 1.75 10.12 11.57
N LYS A 66 0.58 9.53 11.77
CA LYS A 66 -0.71 10.23 11.73
C LYS A 66 -0.70 11.40 12.71
N SER A 67 -1.02 12.58 12.22
CA SER A 67 -1.04 13.82 13.00
C SER A 67 -2.47 14.34 13.14
N ALA A 68 -2.77 14.94 14.29
CA ALA A 68 -3.99 15.73 14.45
C ALA A 68 -3.88 17.11 13.77
N ASP A 69 -2.67 17.52 13.40
CA ASP A 69 -2.41 18.75 12.66
C ASP A 69 -2.81 18.58 11.18
N PRO A 70 -3.81 19.33 10.69
CA PRO A 70 -4.28 19.22 9.32
C PRO A 70 -3.26 19.64 8.26
N ASP A 71 -2.28 20.47 8.65
CA ASP A 71 -1.21 20.94 7.76
C ASP A 71 -0.08 19.92 7.62
N ARG A 72 -0.11 18.86 8.43
CA ARG A 72 0.89 17.80 8.39
C ARG A 72 0.43 16.61 7.61
N THR A 73 1.16 16.26 6.56
CA THR A 73 0.91 15.06 5.76
C THR A 73 1.09 13.80 6.62
N SER A 74 0.05 12.98 6.70
CA SER A 74 0.09 11.67 7.35
C SER A 74 0.25 10.57 6.29
N GLY A 75 1.02 9.54 6.60
CA GLY A 75 1.27 8.44 5.68
C GLY A 75 2.16 8.82 4.48
N ILE A 76 2.18 7.92 3.51
CA ILE A 76 2.84 8.14 2.22
C ILE A 76 1.77 8.62 1.23
N LEU A 77 2.00 9.77 0.62
CA LEU A 77 1.17 10.25 -0.47
C LEU A 77 1.71 9.64 -1.78
N PRO A 78 0.88 8.91 -2.54
CA PRO A 78 1.31 8.33 -3.81
C PRO A 78 1.74 9.39 -4.82
N ASP A 79 2.66 9.03 -5.71
CA ASP A 79 3.06 9.86 -6.87
C ASP A 79 1.92 9.95 -7.89
N LEU A 80 1.17 8.84 -8.04
CA LEU A 80 -0.07 8.79 -8.82
C LEU A 80 -1.22 8.34 -7.92
N ILE A 81 -2.15 9.27 -7.64
CA ILE A 81 -3.33 8.97 -6.84
C ILE A 81 -4.40 8.35 -7.75
N VAL A 82 -4.84 7.14 -7.39
CA VAL A 82 -5.95 6.42 -8.00
C VAL A 82 -6.90 6.00 -6.88
N GLU A 83 -7.96 6.78 -6.71
CA GLU A 83 -8.98 6.49 -5.70
C GLU A 83 -9.93 5.41 -6.20
N ILE A 84 -10.24 4.44 -5.33
CA ILE A 84 -11.29 3.44 -5.52
C ILE A 84 -12.32 3.62 -4.41
N ASP A 85 -13.58 3.36 -4.71
CA ASP A 85 -14.62 3.40 -3.70
C ASP A 85 -14.52 2.23 -2.72
N GLY A 86 -15.23 2.34 -1.59
CA GLY A 86 -15.17 1.35 -0.52
C GLY A 86 -15.70 -0.03 -0.94
N GLU A 87 -16.68 -0.08 -1.83
CA GLU A 87 -17.24 -1.33 -2.35
C GLU A 87 -16.24 -2.05 -3.25
N GLN A 88 -15.62 -1.31 -4.17
CA GLN A 88 -14.62 -1.87 -5.06
C GLN A 88 -13.40 -2.36 -4.28
N ARG A 89 -12.91 -1.59 -3.29
CA ARG A 89 -11.83 -2.04 -2.40
C ARG A 89 -12.20 -3.30 -1.65
N ALA A 90 -13.40 -3.38 -1.08
CA ALA A 90 -13.86 -4.57 -0.37
C ALA A 90 -13.92 -5.80 -1.28
N ARG A 91 -14.33 -5.64 -2.55
CA ARG A 91 -14.32 -6.73 -3.54
C ARG A 91 -12.91 -7.23 -3.84
N ILE A 92 -11.97 -6.29 -4.09
CA ILE A 92 -10.56 -6.63 -4.37
C ILE A 92 -9.93 -7.35 -3.16
N HIS A 93 -10.03 -6.78 -1.96
CA HIS A 93 -9.48 -7.38 -0.74
C HIS A 93 -10.13 -8.72 -0.42
N GLY A 94 -11.46 -8.82 -0.60
CA GLY A 94 -12.17 -10.08 -0.38
C GLY A 94 -11.79 -11.17 -1.39
N TRP A 95 -11.43 -10.79 -2.60
CA TRP A 95 -10.92 -11.72 -3.60
C TRP A 95 -9.50 -12.17 -3.23
N ILE A 96 -8.58 -11.24 -2.94
CA ILE A 96 -7.19 -11.53 -2.54
C ILE A 96 -7.17 -12.45 -1.31
N ALA A 97 -8.01 -12.17 -0.30
CA ALA A 97 -8.06 -12.96 0.95
C ALA A 97 -8.55 -14.41 0.75
N ARG A 98 -9.32 -14.66 -0.31
CA ARG A 98 -9.83 -16.01 -0.64
C ARG A 98 -9.01 -16.70 -1.71
N TYR A 99 -8.13 -15.96 -2.36
CA TYR A 99 -7.31 -16.52 -3.42
C TYR A 99 -6.20 -17.37 -2.80
N ASP A 100 -6.34 -18.68 -2.98
CA ASP A 100 -5.30 -19.66 -2.62
C ASP A 100 -4.69 -20.17 -3.94
N PRO A 101 -3.48 -19.71 -4.31
CA PRO A 101 -2.87 -20.11 -5.55
C PRO A 101 -2.62 -21.63 -5.51
N PRO A 102 -3.10 -22.40 -6.51
CA PRO A 102 -2.84 -23.83 -6.55
C PRO A 102 -1.33 -24.08 -6.56
N GLU A 103 -0.89 -25.17 -5.93
CA GLU A 103 0.53 -25.55 -5.85
C GLU A 103 1.19 -25.64 -7.24
N SER A 104 0.42 -26.02 -8.26
CA SER A 104 0.82 -25.99 -9.67
C SER A 104 1.12 -24.58 -10.18
N MET A 105 0.56 -23.52 -9.60
CA MET A 105 0.80 -22.15 -10.02
C MET A 105 2.15 -21.64 -9.52
N LEU A 106 2.66 -22.11 -8.39
CA LEU A 106 4.01 -21.81 -7.92
C LEU A 106 5.08 -22.36 -8.88
N VAL A 107 4.80 -23.51 -9.49
CA VAL A 107 5.64 -24.08 -10.56
C VAL A 107 5.49 -23.27 -11.85
N GLN A 108 4.25 -22.88 -12.19
CA GLN A 108 3.97 -22.06 -13.37
C GLN A 108 4.50 -20.63 -13.25
N LEU A 109 4.63 -20.07 -12.05
CA LEU A 109 5.28 -18.76 -11.86
C LEU A 109 6.76 -18.79 -12.24
N ALA A 110 7.44 -19.92 -12.07
CA ALA A 110 8.81 -20.09 -12.55
C ALA A 110 8.85 -20.18 -14.09
N ASP A 111 7.87 -20.84 -14.69
CA ASP A 111 7.73 -20.96 -16.15
C ASP A 111 7.14 -19.66 -16.76
N TRP A 112 6.29 -18.95 -16.03
CA TRP A 112 5.69 -17.68 -16.46
C TRP A 112 6.72 -16.56 -16.67
N ALA A 113 7.79 -16.54 -15.89
CA ALA A 113 8.91 -15.62 -16.13
C ALA A 113 9.59 -15.85 -17.49
N ALA A 114 9.25 -16.98 -18.17
CA ALA A 114 9.82 -17.37 -19.46
C ALA A 114 8.84 -17.24 -20.65
N THR A 115 7.55 -16.92 -20.40
CA THR A 115 6.53 -16.82 -21.46
C THR A 115 5.88 -15.42 -21.47
N GLU A 116 5.62 -14.87 -22.67
CA GLU A 116 4.97 -13.55 -22.85
C GLU A 116 3.45 -13.57 -22.54
N ASP A 117 2.87 -14.73 -22.35
CA ASP A 117 1.44 -14.90 -22.07
C ASP A 117 1.20 -14.87 -20.56
N GLY A 118 0.70 -13.76 -20.04
CA GLY A 118 0.41 -13.58 -18.61
C GLY A 118 -0.58 -14.61 -18.06
N VAL A 119 -0.49 -14.91 -16.77
CA VAL A 119 -1.47 -15.75 -16.06
C VAL A 119 -2.80 -14.98 -15.97
N VAL A 120 -3.84 -15.49 -16.60
CA VAL A 120 -5.21 -15.01 -16.42
C VAL A 120 -5.76 -15.58 -15.12
N LEU A 121 -5.94 -14.72 -14.11
CA LEU A 121 -6.60 -15.12 -12.87
C LEU A 121 -8.11 -15.13 -13.10
N PRO A 122 -8.79 -16.29 -12.93
CA PRO A 122 -10.23 -16.35 -13.11
C PRO A 122 -10.95 -15.50 -12.08
N ASP A 123 -11.98 -14.78 -12.50
CA ASP A 123 -12.88 -13.98 -11.66
C ASP A 123 -12.21 -12.88 -10.82
N ALA A 124 -11.02 -12.41 -11.23
CA ALA A 124 -10.40 -11.25 -10.58
C ALA A 124 -11.26 -9.99 -10.82
N PRO A 125 -11.63 -9.26 -9.76
CA PRO A 125 -12.33 -7.99 -9.93
C PRO A 125 -11.40 -6.98 -10.62
N GLY A 126 -11.94 -6.10 -11.47
CA GLY A 126 -11.17 -5.00 -12.04
C GLY A 126 -10.53 -4.16 -10.93
N ASP A 127 -9.24 -3.88 -11.06
CA ASP A 127 -8.46 -3.08 -10.11
C ASP A 127 -7.87 -1.86 -10.81
N PRO A 128 -8.51 -0.68 -10.69
CA PRO A 128 -8.03 0.55 -11.34
C PRO A 128 -6.63 0.98 -10.90
N GLN A 129 -6.22 0.63 -9.69
CA GLN A 129 -4.87 0.95 -9.20
C GLN A 129 -3.83 0.08 -9.90
N LEU A 130 -4.12 -1.21 -10.05
CA LEU A 130 -3.28 -2.14 -10.80
C LEU A 130 -3.22 -1.76 -12.27
N ASP A 131 -4.36 -1.44 -12.88
CA ASP A 131 -4.46 -1.02 -14.29
C ASP A 131 -3.61 0.24 -14.55
N ALA A 132 -3.70 1.24 -13.66
CA ALA A 132 -2.89 2.46 -13.75
C ALA A 132 -1.38 2.17 -13.61
N ALA A 133 -1.00 1.28 -12.71
CA ALA A 133 0.40 0.88 -12.54
C ALA A 133 0.91 0.13 -13.78
N CYS A 134 0.12 -0.78 -14.33
CA CYS A 134 0.46 -1.48 -15.58
C CYS A 134 0.58 -0.52 -16.77
N ALA A 135 -0.30 0.48 -16.88
CA ALA A 135 -0.22 1.51 -17.89
C ALA A 135 1.11 2.30 -17.81
N LEU A 136 1.51 2.70 -16.59
CA LEU A 136 2.79 3.36 -16.37
C LEU A 136 3.98 2.50 -16.81
N LEU A 137 3.95 1.18 -16.49
CA LEU A 137 5.02 0.26 -16.89
C LEU A 137 5.10 0.10 -18.43
N ARG A 138 3.99 0.25 -19.14
CA ARG A 138 3.94 0.26 -20.61
C ARG A 138 4.33 1.61 -21.21
N GLY A 139 4.69 2.62 -20.40
CA GLY A 139 5.00 3.97 -20.85
C GLY A 139 3.77 4.81 -21.24
N GLU A 140 2.59 4.34 -20.90
CA GLU A 140 1.34 5.09 -21.04
C GLU A 140 1.20 6.10 -19.89
N HIS A 141 0.57 7.25 -20.16
CA HIS A 141 0.26 8.22 -19.11
C HIS A 141 -1.20 8.05 -18.68
N PRO A 142 -1.49 7.30 -17.60
CA PRO A 142 -2.85 7.21 -17.10
C PRO A 142 -3.34 8.60 -16.70
N ALA A 143 -4.56 8.95 -17.09
CA ALA A 143 -5.17 10.21 -16.70
C ALA A 143 -5.29 10.25 -15.17
N PRO A 144 -4.93 11.36 -14.49
CA PRO A 144 -5.13 11.48 -13.05
C PRO A 144 -6.62 11.30 -12.73
N ALA A 145 -6.93 10.51 -11.71
CA ALA A 145 -8.29 10.34 -11.25
C ALA A 145 -8.90 11.72 -10.94
N ARG A 146 -10.09 11.98 -11.47
CA ARG A 146 -10.78 13.25 -11.23
C ARG A 146 -10.98 13.42 -9.72
N ARG A 147 -10.37 14.45 -9.13
CA ARG A 147 -10.74 14.90 -7.79
C ARG A 147 -12.24 15.16 -7.81
N ARG A 148 -13.03 14.38 -7.06
CA ARG A 148 -14.39 14.79 -6.75
C ARG A 148 -14.27 16.12 -6.02
N GLY A 149 -14.82 17.18 -6.62
CA GLY A 149 -14.91 18.48 -5.98
C GLY A 149 -15.51 18.28 -4.58
N ARG A 150 -14.92 18.91 -3.58
CA ARG A 150 -15.59 19.10 -2.30
C ARG A 150 -16.91 19.78 -2.66
N GLY A 151 -18.01 19.09 -2.44
CA GLY A 151 -19.32 19.72 -2.50
C GLY A 151 -19.33 20.87 -1.49
N ASP A 152 -19.72 22.04 -1.98
CA ASP A 152 -19.98 23.23 -1.18
C ASP A 152 -21.05 22.97 -0.12
#